data_a2b987d7b545ee224147e1df4509cf09
#
_entry.id   a2b987d7b545ee224147e1df4509cf09
#
_cell.length_a   1.000
_cell.length_b   1.000
_cell.length_c   1.000
_cell.angle_alpha   90.00
_cell.angle_beta   90.00
_cell.angle_gamma   90.00
#
_symmetry.space_group_name_H-M   'P 1'
#
loop_
_entity.id
_entity.type
_entity.pdbx_description
1 polymer ?
#
loop_
_entity_poly.entity_id
_entity_poly.type
_entity_poly.pdbx_seq_one_letter_code
_entity_poly.pdbx_strand_id
1 'polypeptide(L)'
;MKTTRLILVGGFLGAGKTTLLLEMSQRLTRKGQCVGLITNDQAPELVDTAFLSRGDINVAEVSGSCFCCNFQGLLDAMSKLRKEAEADLLVAEPVGSCTDLSATIVQPLKELMGRDMVLGPLTVMADPARLTDILDGGTSGLHVSAAYIFRKQLEEADIIVISKTDMLGQSELTALKEKLSRTYPAAEMFALSAKTGDGFDAWFAAVTSSSNSGRRIAEVDYDVYAEGEAVLGWLNCTVMLRSEGPTDWSSYAESFLGGLGEKFDRLKASVGHVKLIIETDGSFLMGNMTGKADTLNISGKANAGTKARMTLNARVQMSPETLDDIVHKELGRSTRGRLKVTNVAWRCLSPGRPNPTHRYGQVVGVRQK
;
A
#
# COMPACT_ATOMS: atom_id res chain seq x y z
N MET A 1 -2.26 25.56 19.69
CA MET A 1 -1.90 24.16 19.38
C MET A 1 -1.05 24.18 18.14
N LYS A 2 -0.06 23.30 18.03
CA LYS A 2 0.80 23.16 16.84
C LYS A 2 -0.07 22.63 15.68
N THR A 3 0.11 23.15 14.48
CA THR A 3 -0.64 22.70 13.32
C THR A 3 -0.10 21.37 12.85
N THR A 4 -0.94 20.34 12.77
CA THR A 4 -0.58 19.02 12.24
C THR A 4 -0.89 18.97 10.75
N ARG A 5 0.02 18.43 9.95
CA ARG A 5 -0.21 18.19 8.52
C ARG A 5 -0.59 16.74 8.28
N LEU A 6 -1.58 16.49 7.43
CA LEU A 6 -1.93 15.16 6.93
C LEU A 6 -1.58 15.05 5.46
N ILE A 7 -0.84 14.01 5.08
CA ILE A 7 -0.52 13.63 3.71
C ILE A 7 -1.20 12.29 3.42
N LEU A 8 -1.97 12.23 2.35
CA LEU A 8 -2.55 10.99 1.83
C LEU A 8 -1.69 10.47 0.67
N VAL A 9 -1.21 9.23 0.79
CA VAL A 9 -0.39 8.55 -0.22
C VAL A 9 -1.14 7.34 -0.73
N GLY A 10 -1.91 7.53 -1.79
CA GLY A 10 -2.62 6.49 -2.52
C GLY A 10 -1.76 5.85 -3.62
N GLY A 11 -2.40 5.01 -4.40
CA GLY A 11 -1.80 4.32 -5.56
C GLY A 11 -2.03 2.83 -5.52
N PHE A 12 -2.01 2.21 -6.70
CA PHE A 12 -2.41 0.83 -6.86
C PHE A 12 -1.47 -0.14 -6.13
N LEU A 13 -1.92 -1.37 -5.98
CA LEU A 13 -1.18 -2.46 -5.34
C LEU A 13 0.23 -2.59 -5.96
N GLY A 14 1.26 -2.70 -5.12
CA GLY A 14 2.65 -2.84 -5.57
C GLY A 14 3.35 -1.54 -5.99
N ALA A 15 2.71 -0.37 -5.90
CA ALA A 15 3.31 0.92 -6.27
C ALA A 15 4.46 1.40 -5.34
N GLY A 16 4.72 0.72 -4.22
CA GLY A 16 5.82 1.07 -3.32
C GLY A 16 5.46 2.07 -2.22
N LYS A 17 4.17 2.28 -1.94
CA LYS A 17 3.68 3.21 -0.91
C LYS A 17 4.33 2.98 0.45
N THR A 18 4.23 1.79 0.99
CA THR A 18 4.77 1.42 2.30
C THR A 18 6.28 1.65 2.41
N THR A 19 7.03 1.38 1.33
CA THR A 19 8.47 1.65 1.27
C THR A 19 8.75 3.15 1.34
N LEU A 20 7.95 3.97 0.65
CA LEU A 20 8.05 5.44 0.72
C LEU A 20 7.73 5.95 2.11
N LEU A 21 6.68 5.43 2.76
CA LEU A 21 6.30 5.81 4.12
C LEU A 21 7.41 5.50 5.12
N LEU A 22 8.04 4.34 5.01
CA LEU A 22 9.17 3.97 5.86
C LEU A 22 10.35 4.91 5.67
N GLU A 23 10.78 5.11 4.41
CA GLU A 23 11.91 6.00 4.09
C GLU A 23 11.65 7.42 4.59
N MET A 24 10.44 7.93 4.40
CA MET A 24 10.03 9.23 4.88
C MET A 24 10.07 9.32 6.40
N SER A 25 9.48 8.36 7.10
CA SER A 25 9.45 8.39 8.57
C SER A 25 10.86 8.30 9.16
N GLN A 26 11.73 7.44 8.62
CA GLN A 26 13.13 7.34 9.08
C GLN A 26 13.91 8.64 8.87
N ARG A 27 13.75 9.29 7.70
CA ARG A 27 14.41 10.57 7.42
C ARG A 27 13.96 11.67 8.37
N LEU A 28 12.66 11.73 8.66
CA LEU A 28 12.08 12.77 9.52
C LEU A 28 12.40 12.53 10.98
N THR A 29 12.36 11.30 11.45
CA THR A 29 12.78 10.94 12.82
C THR A 29 14.25 11.31 13.06
N ARG A 30 15.15 11.05 12.09
CA ARG A 30 16.55 11.48 12.18
C ARG A 30 16.71 13.02 12.26
N LYS A 31 15.73 13.78 11.76
CA LYS A 31 15.67 15.25 11.87
C LYS A 31 14.95 15.74 13.13
N GLY A 32 14.59 14.83 14.04
CA GLY A 32 13.88 15.14 15.29
C GLY A 32 12.40 15.49 15.09
N GLN A 33 11.80 15.14 13.95
CA GLN A 33 10.37 15.37 13.70
C GLN A 33 9.56 14.14 14.11
N CYS A 34 8.43 14.37 14.77
CA CYS A 34 7.51 13.31 15.14
C CYS A 34 6.52 13.04 14.02
N VAL A 35 6.56 11.80 13.47
CA VAL A 35 5.72 11.36 12.38
C VAL A 35 4.78 10.26 12.87
N GLY A 36 3.50 10.38 12.56
CA GLY A 36 2.50 9.34 12.74
C GLY A 36 2.13 8.72 11.40
N LEU A 37 2.16 7.40 11.30
CA LEU A 37 1.73 6.66 10.13
C LEU A 37 0.38 6.01 10.38
N ILE A 38 -0.51 6.07 9.39
CA ILE A 38 -1.82 5.41 9.43
C ILE A 38 -1.90 4.45 8.25
N THR A 39 -1.93 3.16 8.55
CA THR A 39 -2.11 2.10 7.56
C THR A 39 -3.56 1.64 7.51
N ASN A 40 -3.97 1.11 6.37
CA ASN A 40 -5.36 0.65 6.17
C ASN A 40 -5.43 -0.66 5.39
N ASP A 41 -6.27 -1.56 5.87
CA ASP A 41 -6.66 -2.77 5.13
C ASP A 41 -8.07 -3.24 5.53
N GLN A 42 -8.66 -4.09 4.69
CA GLN A 42 -9.96 -4.71 4.95
C GLN A 42 -9.88 -5.90 5.92
N ALA A 43 -8.68 -6.35 6.27
CA ALA A 43 -8.43 -7.40 7.25
C ALA A 43 -7.25 -7.02 8.16
N PRO A 44 -7.25 -7.43 9.44
CA PRO A 44 -6.11 -7.23 10.34
C PRO A 44 -4.88 -8.04 9.91
N GLU A 45 -3.78 -7.90 10.65
CA GLU A 45 -2.51 -8.59 10.42
C GLU A 45 -1.83 -8.16 9.11
N LEU A 46 -1.58 -6.85 8.99
CA LEU A 46 -0.83 -6.29 7.88
C LEU A 46 0.67 -6.50 8.02
N VAL A 47 1.30 -7.00 6.97
CA VAL A 47 2.77 -6.99 6.81
C VAL A 47 3.30 -5.55 6.89
N ASP A 48 2.60 -4.60 6.31
CA ASP A 48 2.98 -3.18 6.32
C ASP A 48 3.02 -2.61 7.74
N THR A 49 1.99 -2.85 8.54
CA THR A 49 1.95 -2.41 9.95
C THR A 49 3.04 -3.09 10.77
N ALA A 50 3.21 -4.41 10.64
CA ALA A 50 4.26 -5.16 11.33
C ALA A 50 5.66 -4.66 10.97
N PHE A 51 5.87 -4.26 9.72
CA PHE A 51 7.11 -3.70 9.23
C PHE A 51 7.39 -2.29 9.78
N LEU A 52 6.40 -1.40 9.68
CA LEU A 52 6.53 0.01 10.10
C LEU A 52 6.68 0.15 11.62
N SER A 53 6.02 -0.73 12.39
CA SER A 53 6.07 -0.70 13.87
C SER A 53 7.42 -1.13 14.48
N ARG A 54 8.41 -1.51 13.67
CA ARG A 54 9.72 -1.99 14.15
C ARG A 54 10.76 -0.90 14.37
N GLY A 55 10.48 0.32 13.96
CA GLY A 55 11.28 1.51 14.29
C GLY A 55 10.63 2.29 15.43
N ASP A 56 11.29 3.35 15.88
CA ASP A 56 10.70 4.36 16.77
C ASP A 56 9.67 5.22 15.99
N ILE A 57 8.75 4.53 15.29
CA ILE A 57 7.75 5.13 14.42
C ILE A 57 6.37 4.89 15.04
N ASN A 58 5.60 5.95 15.20
CA ASN A 58 4.24 5.85 15.70
C ASN A 58 3.32 5.41 14.58
N VAL A 59 2.75 4.20 14.68
CA VAL A 59 1.85 3.61 13.69
C VAL A 59 0.48 3.35 14.30
N ALA A 60 -0.56 3.70 13.57
CA ALA A 60 -1.94 3.30 13.85
C ALA A 60 -2.50 2.53 12.64
N GLU A 61 -3.16 1.41 12.90
CA GLU A 61 -3.82 0.62 11.86
C GLU A 61 -5.33 0.83 11.94
N VAL A 62 -5.95 1.10 10.78
CA VAL A 62 -7.40 1.04 10.60
C VAL A 62 -7.71 -0.20 9.79
N SER A 63 -8.32 -1.20 10.43
CA SER A 63 -8.61 -2.51 9.83
C SER A 63 -10.11 -2.79 9.78
N GLY A 64 -10.48 -3.79 8.98
CA GLY A 64 -11.88 -4.25 8.82
C GLY A 64 -12.64 -3.59 7.68
N SER A 65 -12.22 -2.42 7.20
CA SER A 65 -12.71 -1.76 5.99
C SER A 65 -11.79 -0.64 5.55
N CYS A 66 -11.95 -0.15 4.30
CA CYS A 66 -11.17 0.97 3.80
C CYS A 66 -11.54 2.29 4.53
N PHE A 67 -10.65 3.27 4.49
CA PHE A 67 -10.87 4.60 5.13
C PHE A 67 -12.18 5.26 4.73
N CYS A 68 -12.60 5.12 3.47
CA CYS A 68 -13.86 5.71 3.01
C CYS A 68 -15.09 5.08 3.67
N CYS A 69 -15.05 3.77 3.94
CA CYS A 69 -16.14 3.04 4.60
C CYS A 69 -16.04 3.10 6.13
N ASN A 70 -14.83 3.32 6.67
CA ASN A 70 -14.55 3.52 8.10
C ASN A 70 -13.90 4.88 8.35
N PHE A 71 -14.57 5.93 7.94
CA PHE A 71 -14.07 7.29 8.06
C PHE A 71 -13.82 7.69 9.53
N GLN A 72 -14.68 7.25 10.45
CA GLN A 72 -14.50 7.49 11.88
C GLN A 72 -13.20 6.82 12.39
N GLY A 73 -12.88 5.61 11.96
CA GLY A 73 -11.62 4.94 12.31
C GLY A 73 -10.38 5.72 11.85
N LEU A 74 -10.45 6.39 10.69
CA LEU A 74 -9.40 7.31 10.25
C LEU A 74 -9.27 8.51 11.20
N LEU A 75 -10.38 9.15 11.58
CA LEU A 75 -10.37 10.28 12.52
C LEU A 75 -9.83 9.88 13.90
N ASP A 76 -10.20 8.71 14.39
CA ASP A 76 -9.73 8.19 15.68
C ASP A 76 -8.22 7.91 15.65
N ALA A 77 -7.71 7.29 14.57
CA ALA A 77 -6.27 7.06 14.37
C ALA A 77 -5.48 8.38 14.31
N MET A 78 -6.00 9.37 13.57
CA MET A 78 -5.40 10.72 13.52
C MET A 78 -5.37 11.37 14.91
N SER A 79 -6.49 11.32 15.65
CA SER A 79 -6.61 11.89 17.00
C SER A 79 -5.63 11.21 17.97
N LYS A 80 -5.52 9.90 17.92
CA LYS A 80 -4.61 9.11 18.74
C LYS A 80 -3.15 9.54 18.51
N LEU A 81 -2.70 9.55 17.26
CA LEU A 81 -1.30 9.90 16.93
C LEU A 81 -0.96 11.35 17.28
N ARG A 82 -1.92 12.27 17.15
CA ARG A 82 -1.72 13.67 17.56
C ARG A 82 -1.61 13.84 19.07
N LYS A 83 -2.39 13.10 19.84
CA LYS A 83 -2.43 13.22 21.32
C LYS A 83 -1.36 12.41 22.00
N GLU A 84 -1.14 11.17 21.59
CA GLU A 84 -0.25 10.23 22.27
C GLU A 84 1.20 10.33 21.79
N ALA A 85 1.39 10.60 20.49
CA ALA A 85 2.69 10.69 19.86
C ALA A 85 3.12 12.12 19.55
N GLU A 86 2.30 13.13 19.83
CA GLU A 86 2.56 14.56 19.51
C GLU A 86 2.98 14.76 18.04
N ALA A 87 2.39 13.97 17.13
CA ALA A 87 2.80 13.94 15.73
C ALA A 87 2.51 15.28 15.02
N ASP A 88 3.55 15.86 14.43
CA ASP A 88 3.46 17.08 13.62
C ASP A 88 3.01 16.80 12.21
N LEU A 89 3.36 15.62 11.73
CA LEU A 89 3.05 15.11 10.40
C LEU A 89 2.38 13.75 10.54
N LEU A 90 1.20 13.64 9.93
CA LEU A 90 0.50 12.38 9.74
C LEU A 90 0.59 11.96 8.28
N VAL A 91 0.83 10.69 8.03
CA VAL A 91 0.79 10.13 6.68
C VAL A 91 -0.13 8.95 6.68
N ALA A 92 -1.15 8.99 5.84
CA ALA A 92 -2.13 7.93 5.72
C ALA A 92 -1.99 7.20 4.37
N GLU A 93 -1.86 5.87 4.45
CA GLU A 93 -1.85 4.96 3.31
C GLU A 93 -3.21 4.26 3.22
N PRO A 94 -4.09 4.67 2.29
CA PRO A 94 -5.32 3.95 2.02
C PRO A 94 -5.02 2.60 1.36
N VAL A 95 -6.00 1.70 1.38
CA VAL A 95 -5.93 0.41 0.70
C VAL A 95 -5.57 0.62 -0.78
N GLY A 96 -4.66 -0.19 -1.32
CA GLY A 96 -4.14 -0.01 -2.67
C GLY A 96 -5.15 -0.18 -3.81
N SER A 97 -6.31 -0.78 -3.55
CA SER A 97 -7.43 -0.86 -4.49
C SER A 97 -8.47 0.25 -4.31
N CYS A 98 -8.32 1.13 -3.31
CA CYS A 98 -9.29 2.21 -3.11
C CYS A 98 -9.09 3.34 -4.13
N THR A 99 -10.19 3.84 -4.65
CA THR A 99 -10.30 5.08 -5.46
C THR A 99 -11.42 5.95 -4.93
N ASP A 100 -11.69 7.10 -5.57
CA ASP A 100 -12.63 8.13 -5.12
C ASP A 100 -12.22 8.77 -3.77
N LEU A 101 -10.90 8.72 -3.48
CA LEU A 101 -10.33 9.22 -2.21
C LEU A 101 -10.52 10.73 -2.06
N SER A 102 -10.50 11.47 -3.17
CA SER A 102 -10.78 12.91 -3.15
C SER A 102 -12.20 13.16 -2.63
N ALA A 103 -13.20 12.52 -3.22
CA ALA A 103 -14.61 12.73 -2.86
C ALA A 103 -14.98 12.17 -1.48
N THR A 104 -14.34 11.06 -1.08
CA THR A 104 -14.78 10.29 0.10
C THR A 104 -13.94 10.53 1.35
N ILE A 105 -12.74 11.08 1.19
CA ILE A 105 -11.82 11.35 2.30
C ILE A 105 -11.38 12.81 2.31
N VAL A 106 -10.81 13.32 1.18
CA VAL A 106 -10.22 14.66 1.19
C VAL A 106 -11.27 15.76 1.37
N GLN A 107 -12.38 15.71 0.62
CA GLN A 107 -13.42 16.72 0.74
C GLN A 107 -14.10 16.70 2.13
N PRO A 108 -14.51 15.54 2.69
CA PRO A 108 -15.02 15.47 4.06
C PRO A 108 -14.03 16.03 5.08
N LEU A 109 -12.75 15.69 4.98
CA LEU A 109 -11.72 16.24 5.88
C LEU A 109 -11.60 17.75 5.77
N LYS A 110 -11.65 18.34 4.58
CA LYS A 110 -11.63 19.81 4.40
C LYS A 110 -12.76 20.51 5.14
N GLU A 111 -13.93 19.88 5.18
CA GLU A 111 -15.10 20.45 5.89
C GLU A 111 -15.02 20.27 7.39
N LEU A 112 -14.57 19.08 7.84
CA LEU A 112 -14.59 18.68 9.25
C LEU A 112 -13.36 19.15 10.03
N MET A 113 -12.21 19.32 9.35
CA MET A 113 -10.98 19.69 10.02
C MET A 113 -10.96 21.14 10.47
N GLY A 114 -10.55 21.33 11.72
CA GLY A 114 -10.34 22.65 12.31
C GLY A 114 -9.08 23.35 11.76
N ARG A 115 -8.82 24.57 12.27
CA ARG A 115 -7.65 25.39 11.87
C ARG A 115 -6.29 24.80 12.29
N ASP A 116 -6.31 23.77 13.11
CA ASP A 116 -5.14 23.08 13.66
C ASP A 116 -4.65 21.92 12.79
N MET A 117 -5.27 21.70 11.63
CA MET A 117 -4.85 20.70 10.66
C MET A 117 -4.78 21.24 9.22
N VAL A 118 -3.80 20.76 8.47
CA VAL A 118 -3.60 21.11 7.06
C VAL A 118 -3.50 19.83 6.24
N LEU A 119 -4.25 19.76 5.15
CA LEU A 119 -4.15 18.68 4.17
C LEU A 119 -3.11 19.01 3.11
N GLY A 120 -2.14 18.11 2.94
CA GLY A 120 -1.24 18.14 1.79
C GLY A 120 -1.94 17.62 0.53
N PRO A 121 -1.38 17.88 -0.67
CA PRO A 121 -1.89 17.36 -1.93
C PRO A 121 -2.05 15.84 -1.91
N LEU A 122 -3.16 15.34 -2.49
CA LEU A 122 -3.39 13.90 -2.67
C LEU A 122 -2.35 13.33 -3.61
N THR A 123 -1.43 12.52 -3.07
CA THR A 123 -0.40 11.85 -3.84
C THR A 123 -0.87 10.47 -4.27
N VAL A 124 -0.71 10.13 -5.55
CA VAL A 124 -0.92 8.78 -6.10
C VAL A 124 0.38 8.26 -6.67
N MET A 125 0.87 7.16 -6.11
CA MET A 125 2.07 6.47 -6.60
C MET A 125 1.70 5.47 -7.68
N ALA A 126 2.51 5.42 -8.73
CA ALA A 126 2.35 4.50 -9.86
C ALA A 126 3.64 3.75 -10.14
N ASP A 127 3.54 2.43 -10.21
CA ASP A 127 4.62 1.56 -10.71
C ASP A 127 4.85 1.83 -12.20
N PRO A 128 6.10 2.04 -12.66
CA PRO A 128 6.37 2.47 -14.03
C PRO A 128 5.93 1.45 -15.08
N ALA A 129 6.11 0.15 -14.84
CA ALA A 129 5.71 -0.87 -15.81
C ALA A 129 4.18 -0.91 -15.99
N ARG A 130 3.45 -0.87 -14.86
CA ARG A 130 1.98 -0.81 -14.90
C ARG A 130 1.49 0.50 -15.50
N LEU A 131 2.12 1.62 -15.16
CA LEU A 131 1.76 2.94 -15.65
C LEU A 131 1.94 3.03 -17.17
N THR A 132 3.05 2.52 -17.71
CA THR A 132 3.31 2.50 -19.15
C THR A 132 2.20 1.76 -19.89
N ASP A 133 1.87 0.54 -19.47
CA ASP A 133 0.84 -0.27 -20.12
C ASP A 133 -0.56 0.38 -20.02
N ILE A 134 -0.91 0.94 -18.87
CA ILE A 134 -2.18 1.67 -18.67
C ILE A 134 -2.28 2.89 -19.59
N LEU A 135 -1.19 3.65 -19.74
CA LEU A 135 -1.14 4.82 -20.64
C LEU A 135 -1.18 4.41 -22.12
N ASP A 136 -0.79 3.18 -22.46
CA ASP A 136 -0.92 2.58 -23.80
C ASP A 136 -2.32 2.00 -24.07
N GLY A 137 -3.25 2.13 -23.11
CA GLY A 137 -4.60 1.60 -23.20
C GLY A 137 -4.74 0.15 -22.74
N GLY A 138 -3.66 -0.47 -22.25
CA GLY A 138 -3.64 -1.81 -21.68
C GLY A 138 -4.31 -1.91 -20.32
N THR A 139 -4.26 -3.09 -19.73
CA THR A 139 -4.80 -3.38 -18.40
C THR A 139 -3.73 -3.77 -17.37
N SER A 140 -2.47 -3.72 -17.78
CA SER A 140 -1.33 -4.19 -16.97
C SER A 140 -1.46 -5.64 -16.48
N GLY A 141 -2.07 -6.49 -17.33
CA GLY A 141 -2.38 -7.87 -16.99
C GLY A 141 -3.47 -8.03 -15.92
N LEU A 142 -4.10 -6.95 -15.49
CA LEU A 142 -5.22 -6.96 -14.53
C LEU A 142 -6.55 -7.20 -15.25
N HIS A 143 -7.57 -7.57 -14.48
CA HIS A 143 -8.94 -7.49 -14.95
C HIS A 143 -9.30 -6.06 -15.35
N VAL A 144 -10.17 -5.87 -16.35
CA VAL A 144 -10.52 -4.54 -16.86
C VAL A 144 -11.07 -3.62 -15.78
N SER A 145 -11.85 -4.15 -14.85
CA SER A 145 -12.40 -3.40 -13.71
C SER A 145 -11.32 -3.03 -12.68
N ALA A 146 -10.30 -3.85 -12.46
CA ALA A 146 -9.15 -3.49 -11.61
C ALA A 146 -8.25 -2.43 -12.28
N ALA A 147 -8.06 -2.52 -13.59
CA ALA A 147 -7.39 -1.47 -14.38
C ALA A 147 -8.18 -0.15 -14.38
N TYR A 148 -9.52 -0.21 -14.34
CA TYR A 148 -10.38 0.95 -14.16
C TYR A 148 -10.07 1.67 -12.84
N ILE A 149 -9.94 0.95 -11.72
CA ILE A 149 -9.57 1.53 -10.43
C ILE A 149 -8.25 2.31 -10.56
N PHE A 150 -7.22 1.70 -11.16
CA PHE A 150 -5.92 2.36 -11.32
C PHE A 150 -6.04 3.67 -12.11
N ARG A 151 -6.80 3.70 -13.22
CA ARG A 151 -7.05 4.93 -13.98
C ARG A 151 -7.75 5.99 -13.13
N LYS A 152 -8.76 5.61 -12.35
CA LYS A 152 -9.49 6.54 -11.49
C LYS A 152 -8.62 7.13 -10.38
N GLN A 153 -7.71 6.36 -9.81
CA GLN A 153 -6.70 6.88 -8.88
C GLN A 153 -5.83 7.97 -9.52
N LEU A 154 -5.38 7.78 -10.77
CA LEU A 154 -4.60 8.78 -11.49
C LEU A 154 -5.43 10.03 -11.84
N GLU A 155 -6.71 9.87 -12.18
CA GLU A 155 -7.62 10.98 -12.49
C GLU A 155 -7.84 11.91 -11.30
N GLU A 156 -7.95 11.39 -10.09
CA GLU A 156 -8.22 12.18 -8.88
C GLU A 156 -6.96 12.78 -8.23
N ALA A 157 -5.77 12.35 -8.62
CA ALA A 157 -4.50 12.72 -8.01
C ALA A 157 -4.19 14.22 -8.17
N ASP A 158 -3.81 14.90 -7.10
CA ASP A 158 -3.16 16.21 -7.17
C ASP A 158 -1.71 16.09 -7.64
N ILE A 159 -1.03 15.05 -7.13
CA ILE A 159 0.34 14.68 -7.46
C ILE A 159 0.37 13.23 -7.93
N ILE A 160 0.97 12.97 -9.08
CA ILE A 160 1.31 11.61 -9.53
C ILE A 160 2.80 11.39 -9.37
N VAL A 161 3.16 10.31 -8.70
CA VAL A 161 4.55 9.91 -8.48
C VAL A 161 4.87 8.67 -9.30
N ILE A 162 5.77 8.79 -10.27
CA ILE A 162 6.40 7.63 -10.89
C ILE A 162 7.38 7.04 -9.88
N SER A 163 7.05 5.89 -9.33
CA SER A 163 7.87 5.21 -8.33
C SER A 163 8.95 4.33 -8.95
N LYS A 164 9.84 3.74 -8.13
CA LYS A 164 10.85 2.76 -8.56
C LYS A 164 11.70 3.23 -9.74
N THR A 165 12.08 4.49 -9.77
CA THR A 165 12.85 5.07 -10.88
C THR A 165 14.25 4.47 -11.03
N ASP A 166 14.75 3.80 -10.00
CA ASP A 166 15.97 2.98 -10.02
C ASP A 166 15.90 1.79 -10.99
N MET A 167 14.71 1.44 -11.47
CA MET A 167 14.47 0.36 -12.44
C MET A 167 14.34 0.85 -13.88
N LEU A 168 14.41 2.18 -14.12
CA LEU A 168 14.21 2.79 -15.43
C LEU A 168 15.50 3.43 -15.96
N GLY A 169 15.69 3.33 -17.28
CA GLY A 169 16.64 4.17 -17.99
C GLY A 169 16.15 5.62 -18.09
N GLN A 170 17.08 6.57 -18.24
CA GLN A 170 16.74 7.99 -18.32
C GLN A 170 15.80 8.33 -19.50
N SER A 171 15.98 7.68 -20.64
CA SER A 171 15.13 7.86 -21.83
C SER A 171 13.70 7.35 -21.58
N GLU A 172 13.56 6.20 -20.93
CA GLU A 172 12.28 5.60 -20.58
C GLU A 172 11.51 6.50 -19.59
N LEU A 173 12.21 6.99 -18.55
CA LEU A 173 11.63 7.90 -17.58
C LEU A 173 11.15 9.21 -18.24
N THR A 174 11.94 9.75 -19.17
CA THR A 174 11.57 10.99 -19.91
C THR A 174 10.32 10.76 -20.75
N ALA A 175 10.30 9.69 -21.56
CA ALA A 175 9.15 9.34 -22.39
C ALA A 175 7.87 9.08 -21.53
N LEU A 176 8.02 8.39 -20.39
CA LEU A 176 6.91 8.14 -19.49
C LEU A 176 6.36 9.43 -18.87
N LYS A 177 7.22 10.35 -18.45
CA LYS A 177 6.82 11.68 -17.94
C LYS A 177 6.06 12.48 -19.00
N GLU A 178 6.55 12.52 -20.24
CA GLU A 178 5.88 13.23 -21.33
C GLU A 178 4.50 12.64 -21.64
N LYS A 179 4.36 11.33 -21.65
CA LYS A 179 3.09 10.65 -21.88
C LYS A 179 2.10 10.91 -20.75
N LEU A 180 2.59 10.81 -19.52
CA LEU A 180 1.78 11.06 -18.31
C LEU A 180 1.28 12.51 -18.29
N SER A 181 2.13 13.50 -18.62
CA SER A 181 1.75 14.92 -18.64
C SER A 181 0.70 15.27 -19.69
N ARG A 182 0.71 14.55 -20.81
CA ARG A 182 -0.34 14.70 -21.84
C ARG A 182 -1.66 14.09 -21.38
N THR A 183 -1.62 12.97 -20.68
CA THR A 183 -2.84 12.26 -20.25
C THR A 183 -3.48 12.88 -19.02
N TYR A 184 -2.67 13.33 -18.05
CA TYR A 184 -3.13 13.94 -16.79
C TYR A 184 -2.51 15.32 -16.56
N PRO A 185 -2.79 16.32 -17.42
CA PRO A 185 -2.11 17.63 -17.42
C PRO A 185 -2.39 18.46 -16.15
N ALA A 186 -3.41 18.12 -15.40
CA ALA A 186 -3.80 18.84 -14.20
C ALA A 186 -3.11 18.31 -12.92
N ALA A 187 -2.42 17.17 -12.99
CA ALA A 187 -1.63 16.62 -11.87
C ALA A 187 -0.19 17.15 -11.93
N GLU A 188 0.37 17.46 -10.78
CA GLU A 188 1.80 17.71 -10.65
C GLU A 188 2.56 16.36 -10.65
N MET A 189 3.75 16.31 -11.25
CA MET A 189 4.44 15.05 -11.48
C MET A 189 5.80 15.01 -10.83
N PHE A 190 6.04 13.94 -10.10
CA PHE A 190 7.33 13.61 -9.52
C PHE A 190 7.77 12.23 -9.97
N ALA A 191 9.06 12.00 -9.89
CA ALA A 191 9.68 10.70 -10.11
C ALA A 191 10.63 10.45 -8.96
N LEU A 192 10.49 9.31 -8.30
CA LEU A 192 11.32 8.98 -7.15
C LEU A 192 11.59 7.47 -7.03
N SER A 193 12.67 7.13 -6.37
CA SER A 193 12.93 5.80 -5.83
C SER A 193 12.96 5.84 -4.32
N ALA A 194 12.00 5.18 -3.67
CA ALA A 194 12.04 5.03 -2.22
C ALA A 194 13.23 4.16 -1.75
N LYS A 195 13.81 3.35 -2.65
CA LYS A 195 14.96 2.49 -2.36
C LYS A 195 16.28 3.25 -2.33
N THR A 196 16.50 4.16 -3.29
CA THR A 196 17.73 4.97 -3.38
C THR A 196 17.59 6.33 -2.74
N GLY A 197 16.36 6.81 -2.56
CA GLY A 197 16.04 8.14 -2.06
C GLY A 197 16.06 9.23 -3.13
N ASP A 198 16.33 8.90 -4.39
CA ASP A 198 16.31 9.85 -5.49
C ASP A 198 14.92 10.45 -5.68
N GLY A 199 14.85 11.75 -5.89
CA GLY A 199 13.60 12.49 -6.11
C GLY A 199 12.73 12.69 -4.86
N PHE A 200 13.09 12.10 -3.70
CA PHE A 200 12.30 12.21 -2.47
C PHE A 200 12.14 13.65 -1.99
N ASP A 201 13.22 14.41 -1.92
CA ASP A 201 13.20 15.75 -1.33
C ASP A 201 12.32 16.73 -2.12
N ALA A 202 12.30 16.60 -3.47
CA ALA A 202 11.44 17.42 -4.32
C ALA A 202 9.94 17.12 -4.09
N TRP A 203 9.57 15.84 -4.06
CA TRP A 203 8.20 15.44 -3.74
C TRP A 203 7.81 15.84 -2.31
N PHE A 204 8.70 15.59 -1.34
CA PHE A 204 8.44 15.92 0.06
C PHE A 204 8.24 17.43 0.27
N ALA A 205 9.04 18.26 -0.38
CA ALA A 205 8.85 19.71 -0.36
C ALA A 205 7.48 20.11 -0.91
N ALA A 206 7.04 19.53 -2.02
CA ALA A 206 5.73 19.82 -2.61
C ALA A 206 4.58 19.45 -1.67
N VAL A 207 4.58 18.25 -1.08
CA VAL A 207 3.48 17.81 -0.19
C VAL A 207 3.48 18.53 1.16
N THR A 208 4.60 19.11 1.58
CA THR A 208 4.70 19.85 2.85
C THR A 208 4.50 21.34 2.71
N SER A 209 4.77 21.95 1.55
CA SER A 209 4.60 23.39 1.32
C SER A 209 3.18 23.76 0.86
N SER A 210 2.51 22.90 0.12
CA SER A 210 1.17 23.15 -0.42
C SER A 210 0.05 22.72 0.52
N SER A 211 -1.06 23.45 0.53
CA SER A 211 -2.34 23.08 1.15
C SER A 211 -3.44 22.82 0.12
N ASN A 212 -3.11 22.80 -1.17
CA ASN A 212 -4.04 22.51 -2.25
C ASN A 212 -4.27 21.01 -2.39
N SER A 213 -5.20 20.46 -1.62
CA SER A 213 -5.55 19.05 -1.62
C SER A 213 -6.89 18.79 -2.29
N GLY A 214 -7.02 17.69 -3.03
CA GLY A 214 -8.28 17.25 -3.64
C GLY A 214 -8.85 18.31 -4.57
N ARG A 215 -8.08 18.72 -5.56
CA ARG A 215 -8.49 19.73 -6.55
C ARG A 215 -9.50 19.18 -7.55
N ARG A 216 -9.65 17.88 -7.59
CA ARG A 216 -10.53 17.15 -8.51
C ARG A 216 -11.27 16.04 -7.79
N ILE A 217 -12.41 15.69 -8.35
CA ILE A 217 -13.20 14.52 -8.00
C ILE A 217 -13.33 13.71 -9.29
N ALA A 218 -12.94 12.44 -9.24
CA ALA A 218 -13.14 11.53 -10.35
C ALA A 218 -14.61 11.11 -10.42
N GLU A 219 -15.12 10.90 -11.62
CA GLU A 219 -16.41 10.28 -11.81
C GLU A 219 -16.23 8.75 -11.73
N VAL A 220 -16.75 8.14 -10.67
CA VAL A 220 -16.54 6.72 -10.36
C VAL A 220 -17.85 5.97 -10.48
N ASP A 221 -17.85 4.94 -11.35
CA ASP A 221 -18.88 3.91 -11.39
C ASP A 221 -18.60 2.89 -10.29
N TYR A 222 -19.45 2.86 -9.28
CA TYR A 222 -19.30 2.00 -8.11
C TYR A 222 -19.59 0.52 -8.38
N ASP A 223 -20.26 0.18 -9.47
CA ASP A 223 -20.46 -1.22 -9.86
C ASP A 223 -19.16 -1.77 -10.47
N VAL A 224 -18.53 -1.01 -11.38
CA VAL A 224 -17.23 -1.36 -11.95
C VAL A 224 -16.13 -1.34 -10.86
N TYR A 225 -16.20 -0.39 -9.93
CA TYR A 225 -15.27 -0.33 -8.79
C TYR A 225 -15.40 -1.56 -7.89
N ALA A 226 -16.62 -1.92 -7.51
CA ALA A 226 -16.88 -3.11 -6.68
C ALA A 226 -16.40 -4.41 -7.36
N GLU A 227 -16.65 -4.56 -8.66
CA GLU A 227 -16.13 -5.67 -9.45
C GLU A 227 -14.58 -5.67 -9.43
N GLY A 228 -13.94 -4.52 -9.61
CA GLY A 228 -12.48 -4.39 -9.64
C GLY A 228 -11.79 -4.76 -8.31
N GLU A 229 -12.46 -4.56 -7.19
CA GLU A 229 -12.00 -5.08 -5.89
C GLU A 229 -12.30 -6.57 -5.73
N ALA A 230 -13.49 -7.01 -6.12
CA ALA A 230 -13.98 -8.37 -5.90
C ALA A 230 -13.25 -9.43 -6.75
N VAL A 231 -12.69 -9.05 -7.91
CA VAL A 231 -11.92 -9.99 -8.77
C VAL A 231 -10.61 -10.45 -8.14
N LEU A 232 -10.14 -9.75 -7.09
CA LEU A 232 -8.96 -10.13 -6.33
C LEU A 232 -9.38 -10.92 -5.09
N GLY A 233 -8.90 -12.13 -4.95
CA GLY A 233 -8.90 -12.86 -3.68
C GLY A 233 -7.91 -12.19 -2.73
N TRP A 234 -8.34 -11.96 -1.50
CA TRP A 234 -7.57 -11.32 -0.44
C TRP A 234 -7.30 -12.30 0.68
N LEU A 235 -6.03 -12.58 0.94
CA LEU A 235 -5.61 -13.43 2.05
C LEU A 235 -4.66 -12.65 2.96
N ASN A 236 -4.99 -12.63 4.26
CA ASN A 236 -4.11 -12.21 5.34
C ASN A 236 -3.97 -13.39 6.31
N CYS A 237 -2.75 -13.80 6.59
CA CYS A 237 -2.53 -14.82 7.61
C CYS A 237 -1.26 -14.56 8.41
N THR A 238 -1.30 -15.00 9.66
CA THR A 238 -0.15 -15.05 10.56
C THR A 238 -0.05 -16.46 11.13
N VAL A 239 1.12 -17.05 11.02
CA VAL A 239 1.43 -18.38 11.57
C VAL A 239 2.71 -18.33 12.39
N MET A 240 2.76 -19.18 13.41
CA MET A 240 4.00 -19.50 14.12
C MET A 240 4.61 -20.76 13.53
N LEU A 241 5.86 -20.66 13.14
CA LEU A 241 6.68 -21.75 12.63
C LEU A 241 7.65 -22.20 13.71
N ARG A 242 7.76 -23.51 13.91
CA ARG A 242 8.70 -24.13 14.87
C ARG A 242 9.37 -25.32 14.24
N SER A 243 10.69 -25.43 14.44
CA SER A 243 11.52 -26.58 14.03
C SER A 243 12.24 -27.19 15.22
N GLU A 244 12.71 -28.43 15.06
CA GLU A 244 13.55 -29.11 16.05
C GLU A 244 14.99 -28.58 16.04
N GLY A 245 15.48 -28.14 14.91
CA GLY A 245 16.80 -27.53 14.73
C GLY A 245 16.76 -26.17 14.04
N PRO A 246 17.91 -25.46 14.00
CA PRO A 246 17.98 -24.14 13.34
C PRO A 246 17.53 -24.20 11.88
N THR A 247 16.64 -23.32 11.48
CA THR A 247 16.13 -23.16 10.12
C THR A 247 16.70 -21.89 9.52
N ASP A 248 17.16 -21.95 8.28
CA ASP A 248 17.46 -20.78 7.45
C ASP A 248 16.15 -20.19 6.92
N TRP A 249 15.70 -19.11 7.57
CA TRP A 249 14.44 -18.47 7.24
C TRP A 249 14.47 -17.71 5.91
N SER A 250 15.66 -17.31 5.43
CA SER A 250 15.78 -16.67 4.11
C SER A 250 15.52 -17.67 2.99
N SER A 251 16.20 -18.82 3.02
CA SER A 251 15.94 -19.91 2.08
C SER A 251 14.50 -20.44 2.15
N TYR A 252 13.92 -20.47 3.36
CA TYR A 252 12.52 -20.84 3.53
C TYR A 252 11.59 -19.84 2.83
N ALA A 253 11.79 -18.53 3.04
CA ALA A 253 10.96 -17.48 2.42
C ALA A 253 11.07 -17.52 0.88
N GLU A 254 12.28 -17.68 0.34
CA GLU A 254 12.50 -17.82 -1.11
C GLU A 254 11.75 -19.03 -1.68
N SER A 255 11.88 -20.19 -1.04
CA SER A 255 11.21 -21.42 -1.46
C SER A 255 9.68 -21.30 -1.38
N PHE A 256 9.15 -20.70 -0.30
CA PHE A 256 7.73 -20.55 -0.10
C PHE A 256 7.11 -19.57 -1.12
N LEU A 257 7.69 -18.38 -1.25
CA LEU A 257 7.19 -17.36 -2.18
C LEU A 257 7.41 -17.78 -3.64
N GLY A 258 8.56 -18.40 -3.96
CA GLY A 258 8.82 -18.95 -5.28
C GLY A 258 7.79 -20.02 -5.68
N GLY A 259 7.47 -20.93 -4.74
CA GLY A 259 6.44 -21.95 -4.98
C GLY A 259 5.03 -21.37 -5.16
N LEU A 260 4.68 -20.28 -4.47
CA LEU A 260 3.43 -19.53 -4.74
C LEU A 260 3.46 -18.90 -6.12
N GLY A 261 4.55 -18.19 -6.46
CA GLY A 261 4.70 -17.53 -7.76
C GLY A 261 4.57 -18.50 -8.92
N GLU A 262 5.27 -19.65 -8.88
CA GLU A 262 5.15 -20.69 -9.91
C GLU A 262 3.70 -21.22 -10.07
N LYS A 263 2.94 -21.28 -8.99
CA LYS A 263 1.54 -21.70 -9.06
C LYS A 263 0.66 -20.63 -9.70
N PHE A 264 0.87 -19.37 -9.35
CA PHE A 264 0.14 -18.25 -9.94
C PHE A 264 0.46 -18.12 -11.43
N ASP A 265 1.71 -18.26 -11.84
CA ASP A 265 2.12 -18.23 -13.24
C ASP A 265 1.49 -19.38 -14.06
N ARG A 266 1.48 -20.60 -13.50
CA ARG A 266 0.81 -21.75 -14.16
C ARG A 266 -0.69 -21.51 -14.35
N LEU A 267 -1.34 -20.86 -13.41
CA LEU A 267 -2.77 -20.53 -13.49
C LEU A 267 -3.01 -19.25 -14.31
N LYS A 268 -1.95 -18.57 -14.77
CA LYS A 268 -2.01 -17.25 -15.42
C LYS A 268 -2.78 -16.23 -14.58
N ALA A 269 -2.66 -16.34 -13.24
CA ALA A 269 -3.34 -15.48 -12.31
C ALA A 269 -2.57 -14.15 -12.16
N SER A 270 -3.27 -13.04 -12.33
CA SER A 270 -2.67 -11.73 -12.12
C SER A 270 -2.45 -11.47 -10.64
N VAL A 271 -1.20 -11.17 -10.29
CA VAL A 271 -0.81 -10.85 -8.91
C VAL A 271 -0.84 -9.34 -8.71
N GLY A 272 -1.72 -8.86 -7.86
CA GLY A 272 -1.73 -7.48 -7.38
C GLY A 272 -0.50 -7.22 -6.52
N HIS A 273 -0.36 -7.97 -5.43
CA HIS A 273 0.86 -8.14 -4.64
C HIS A 273 0.79 -9.41 -3.77
N VAL A 274 1.95 -9.95 -3.44
CA VAL A 274 2.15 -10.86 -2.31
C VAL A 274 3.25 -10.29 -1.43
N LYS A 275 2.97 -10.07 -0.17
CA LYS A 275 3.90 -9.55 0.83
C LYS A 275 4.06 -10.57 1.95
N LEU A 276 5.29 -10.83 2.36
CA LEU A 276 5.66 -11.71 3.44
C LEU A 276 6.57 -10.98 4.42
N ILE A 277 6.37 -11.14 5.71
CA ILE A 277 7.37 -10.85 6.71
C ILE A 277 7.62 -12.11 7.55
N ILE A 278 8.89 -12.46 7.76
CA ILE A 278 9.30 -13.47 8.72
C ILE A 278 10.11 -12.79 9.82
N GLU A 279 9.63 -12.98 11.04
CA GLU A 279 10.17 -12.38 12.25
C GLU A 279 10.76 -13.46 13.15
N THR A 280 11.97 -13.21 13.61
CA THR A 280 12.68 -14.02 14.60
C THR A 280 13.12 -13.14 15.76
N ASP A 281 13.76 -13.69 16.78
CA ASP A 281 14.29 -12.91 17.90
C ASP A 281 15.33 -11.89 17.39
N GLY A 282 14.96 -10.60 17.41
CA GLY A 282 15.84 -9.47 17.07
C GLY A 282 16.10 -9.25 15.58
N SER A 283 15.50 -10.02 14.66
CA SER A 283 15.72 -9.87 13.23
C SER A 283 14.48 -10.20 12.40
N PHE A 284 14.46 -9.73 11.16
CA PHE A 284 13.36 -10.03 10.23
C PHE A 284 13.82 -9.96 8.77
N LEU A 285 13.06 -10.60 7.92
CA LEU A 285 13.14 -10.44 6.46
C LEU A 285 11.77 -10.12 5.89
N MET A 286 11.76 -9.47 4.76
CA MET A 286 10.56 -9.20 3.96
C MET A 286 10.70 -9.79 2.58
N GLY A 287 9.62 -10.42 2.10
CA GLY A 287 9.47 -10.85 0.73
C GLY A 287 8.33 -10.09 0.04
N ASN A 288 8.55 -9.65 -1.18
CA ASN A 288 7.54 -8.99 -2.00
C ASN A 288 7.53 -9.58 -3.41
N MET A 289 6.35 -9.78 -3.96
CA MET A 289 6.14 -10.20 -5.34
C MET A 289 4.99 -9.41 -5.93
N THR A 290 5.19 -8.85 -7.14
CA THR A 290 4.18 -8.07 -7.88
C THR A 290 4.20 -8.51 -9.34
N GLY A 291 3.09 -9.02 -9.86
CA GLY A 291 3.04 -9.53 -11.23
C GLY A 291 3.49 -10.98 -11.32
N LYS A 292 4.59 -11.27 -12.02
CA LYS A 292 5.10 -12.64 -12.24
C LYS A 292 6.05 -13.09 -11.13
N ALA A 293 6.35 -14.39 -11.09
CA ALA A 293 7.27 -14.99 -10.11
C ALA A 293 8.68 -14.39 -10.14
N ASP A 294 9.15 -13.96 -11.31
CA ASP A 294 10.45 -13.32 -11.50
C ASP A 294 10.59 -11.95 -10.84
N THR A 295 9.47 -11.38 -10.37
CA THR A 295 9.46 -10.11 -9.61
C THR A 295 9.64 -10.29 -8.10
N LEU A 296 9.98 -11.51 -7.64
CA LEU A 296 10.25 -11.78 -6.23
C LEU A 296 11.48 -11.00 -5.74
N ASN A 297 11.28 -10.25 -4.69
CA ASN A 297 12.34 -9.50 -4.01
C ASN A 297 12.32 -9.83 -2.51
N ILE A 298 13.47 -10.23 -1.98
CA ILE A 298 13.64 -10.44 -0.53
C ILE A 298 14.64 -9.41 -0.01
N SER A 299 14.30 -8.77 1.10
CA SER A 299 15.10 -7.77 1.78
C SER A 299 15.17 -8.04 3.27
N GLY A 300 16.22 -7.54 3.92
CA GLY A 300 16.51 -7.86 5.32
C GLY A 300 17.12 -9.26 5.48
N LYS A 301 17.28 -9.69 6.71
CA LYS A 301 17.81 -11.01 7.07
C LYS A 301 17.21 -11.46 8.40
N ALA A 302 16.53 -12.60 8.40
CA ALA A 302 16.11 -13.25 9.62
C ALA A 302 17.22 -14.20 10.10
N ASN A 303 17.58 -14.11 11.38
CA ASN A 303 18.56 -15.01 11.98
C ASN A 303 18.03 -16.44 11.95
N ALA A 304 18.91 -17.39 11.65
CA ALA A 304 18.58 -18.82 11.77
C ALA A 304 18.15 -19.15 13.21
N GLY A 305 17.11 -19.97 13.33
CA GLY A 305 16.56 -20.28 14.63
C GLY A 305 15.45 -21.34 14.55
N THR A 306 14.95 -21.74 15.72
CA THR A 306 13.92 -22.79 15.83
C THR A 306 12.49 -22.25 15.85
N LYS A 307 12.32 -20.93 15.86
CA LYS A 307 11.01 -20.27 15.90
C LYS A 307 10.99 -19.06 15.00
N ALA A 308 9.90 -18.87 14.29
CA ALA A 308 9.62 -17.63 13.55
C ALA A 308 8.12 -17.34 13.55
N ARG A 309 7.75 -16.06 13.49
CA ARG A 309 6.42 -15.58 13.14
C ARG A 309 6.43 -15.21 11.67
N MET A 310 5.52 -15.76 10.91
CA MET A 310 5.34 -15.45 9.49
C MET A 310 3.98 -14.80 9.29
N THR A 311 3.97 -13.60 8.70
CA THR A 311 2.75 -12.93 8.24
C THR A 311 2.78 -12.81 6.73
N LEU A 312 1.68 -13.17 6.08
CA LEU A 312 1.51 -13.14 4.62
C LEU A 312 0.25 -12.33 4.28
N ASN A 313 0.40 -11.41 3.34
CA ASN A 313 -0.73 -10.75 2.67
C ASN A 313 -0.65 -11.02 1.17
N ALA A 314 -1.71 -11.57 0.58
CA ALA A 314 -1.79 -11.86 -0.85
C ALA A 314 -3.05 -11.23 -1.45
N ARG A 315 -2.89 -10.63 -2.63
CA ARG A 315 -3.95 -10.04 -3.46
C ARG A 315 -3.75 -10.56 -4.88
N VAL A 316 -4.54 -11.56 -5.23
CA VAL A 316 -4.35 -12.31 -6.48
C VAL A 316 -5.70 -12.48 -7.18
N GLN A 317 -5.72 -12.35 -8.50
CA GLN A 317 -6.92 -12.48 -9.31
C GLN A 317 -7.38 -13.94 -9.38
N MET A 318 -8.16 -14.33 -8.39
CA MET A 318 -8.84 -15.62 -8.26
C MET A 318 -9.86 -15.56 -7.13
N SER A 319 -10.69 -16.61 -6.99
CA SER A 319 -11.61 -16.67 -5.85
C SER A 319 -10.85 -16.81 -4.53
N PRO A 320 -11.41 -16.32 -3.42
CA PRO A 320 -10.83 -16.51 -2.09
C PRO A 320 -10.55 -17.98 -1.76
N GLU A 321 -11.45 -18.88 -2.10
CA GLU A 321 -11.33 -20.32 -1.83
C GLU A 321 -10.13 -20.93 -2.58
N THR A 322 -9.93 -20.50 -3.83
CA THR A 322 -8.78 -20.96 -4.64
C THR A 322 -7.48 -20.44 -4.08
N LEU A 323 -7.43 -19.16 -3.69
CA LEU A 323 -6.24 -18.55 -3.09
C LEU A 323 -5.89 -19.22 -1.75
N ASP A 324 -6.90 -19.43 -0.91
CA ASP A 324 -6.78 -20.11 0.37
C ASP A 324 -6.18 -21.52 0.23
N ASP A 325 -6.75 -22.32 -0.67
CA ASP A 325 -6.28 -23.68 -0.97
C ASP A 325 -4.83 -23.71 -1.48
N ILE A 326 -4.47 -22.77 -2.37
CA ILE A 326 -3.11 -22.66 -2.89
C ILE A 326 -2.12 -22.34 -1.77
N VAL A 327 -2.43 -21.37 -0.92
CA VAL A 327 -1.54 -20.95 0.16
C VAL A 327 -1.44 -22.04 1.22
N HIS A 328 -2.52 -22.70 1.59
CA HIS A 328 -2.50 -23.85 2.50
C HIS A 328 -1.65 -25.01 1.97
N LYS A 329 -1.84 -25.38 0.69
CA LYS A 329 -1.05 -26.45 0.06
C LYS A 329 0.44 -26.10 -0.01
N GLU A 330 0.77 -24.83 -0.33
CA GLU A 330 2.16 -24.41 -0.39
C GLU A 330 2.81 -24.36 1.00
N LEU A 331 2.08 -23.87 2.00
CA LEU A 331 2.52 -23.90 3.39
C LEU A 331 2.78 -25.35 3.85
N GLY A 332 1.83 -26.25 3.57
CA GLY A 332 2.00 -27.67 3.87
C GLY A 332 3.18 -28.32 3.16
N ARG A 333 3.43 -27.94 1.88
CA ARG A 333 4.58 -28.44 1.10
C ARG A 333 5.92 -27.95 1.68
N SER A 334 6.01 -26.65 1.95
CA SER A 334 7.26 -25.99 2.39
C SER A 334 7.64 -26.36 3.82
N THR A 335 6.66 -26.79 4.64
CA THR A 335 6.88 -27.16 6.04
C THR A 335 6.98 -28.66 6.29
N ARG A 336 6.64 -29.50 5.30
CA ARG A 336 6.50 -30.97 5.48
C ARG A 336 7.75 -31.63 6.10
N GLY A 337 7.53 -32.30 7.25
CA GLY A 337 8.55 -33.07 7.95
C GLY A 337 9.64 -32.23 8.63
N ARG A 338 9.55 -30.91 8.64
CA ARG A 338 10.58 -30.00 9.17
C ARG A 338 10.05 -28.96 10.14
N LEU A 339 8.85 -28.43 9.87
CA LEU A 339 8.29 -27.32 10.65
C LEU A 339 6.90 -27.67 11.17
N LYS A 340 6.66 -27.38 12.44
CA LYS A 340 5.31 -27.38 13.03
C LYS A 340 4.70 -25.99 12.80
N VAL A 341 3.51 -25.95 12.23
CA VAL A 341 2.74 -24.74 11.97
C VAL A 341 1.63 -24.59 13.00
N THR A 342 1.47 -23.39 13.53
CA THR A 342 0.33 -23.03 14.38
C THR A 342 -0.27 -21.74 13.84
N ASN A 343 -1.55 -21.78 13.44
CA ASN A 343 -2.25 -20.58 12.99
C ASN A 343 -2.48 -19.64 14.18
N VAL A 344 -2.14 -18.37 13.98
CA VAL A 344 -2.42 -17.27 14.91
C VAL A 344 -3.63 -16.49 14.42
N ALA A 345 -3.62 -16.15 13.13
CA ALA A 345 -4.74 -15.52 12.44
C ALA A 345 -4.76 -16.02 11.00
N TRP A 346 -5.94 -16.19 10.44
CA TRP A 346 -6.11 -16.60 9.05
C TRP A 346 -7.44 -16.07 8.52
N ARG A 347 -7.38 -15.26 7.50
CA ARG A 347 -8.56 -14.70 6.87
C ARG A 347 -8.37 -14.63 5.35
N CYS A 348 -9.32 -15.22 4.63
CA CYS A 348 -9.41 -15.10 3.18
C CYS A 348 -10.81 -14.60 2.81
N LEU A 349 -10.89 -13.61 1.94
CA LEU A 349 -12.16 -12.97 1.58
C LEU A 349 -12.08 -12.34 0.18
N SER A 350 -13.23 -12.00 -0.37
CA SER A 350 -13.36 -11.01 -1.44
C SER A 350 -13.90 -9.72 -0.84
N PRO A 351 -13.34 -8.55 -1.17
CA PRO A 351 -13.88 -7.28 -0.73
C PRO A 351 -15.36 -7.11 -1.09
N GLY A 352 -16.14 -6.59 -0.16
CA GLY A 352 -17.51 -6.19 -0.44
C GLY A 352 -17.58 -4.91 -1.27
N ARG A 353 -18.78 -4.61 -1.80
CA ARG A 353 -19.03 -3.34 -2.49
C ARG A 353 -18.65 -2.16 -1.59
N PRO A 354 -17.84 -1.21 -2.06
CA PRO A 354 -17.53 -0.01 -1.29
C PRO A 354 -18.79 0.80 -0.99
N ASN A 355 -18.94 1.18 0.28
CA ASN A 355 -20.05 1.99 0.77
C ASN A 355 -19.48 3.13 1.62
N PRO A 356 -19.01 4.21 1.01
CA PRO A 356 -18.34 5.28 1.73
C PRO A 356 -19.29 5.99 2.69
N THR A 357 -18.79 6.33 3.89
CA THR A 357 -19.52 7.11 4.91
C THR A 357 -19.89 8.49 4.38
N HIS A 358 -19.00 9.07 3.59
CA HIS A 358 -19.19 10.38 2.96
C HIS A 358 -18.78 10.29 1.48
N ARG A 359 -19.51 11.02 0.64
CA ARG A 359 -19.13 11.26 -0.75
C ARG A 359 -19.60 12.64 -1.20
N TYR A 360 -18.66 13.46 -1.61
CA TYR A 360 -18.93 14.82 -2.08
C TYR A 360 -18.95 14.84 -3.61
N GLY A 361 -19.95 15.48 -4.18
CA GLY A 361 -20.06 15.66 -5.64
C GLY A 361 -19.31 16.88 -6.17
N GLN A 362 -18.82 17.74 -5.26
CA GLN A 362 -18.12 18.98 -5.61
C GLN A 362 -16.90 19.18 -4.71
N VAL A 363 -15.90 19.88 -5.26
CA VAL A 363 -14.70 20.24 -4.51
C VAL A 363 -15.03 21.30 -3.47
N VAL A 364 -14.74 21.00 -2.22
CA VAL A 364 -14.85 21.95 -1.10
C VAL A 364 -13.74 22.99 -1.24
N GLY A 365 -14.10 24.25 -1.28
CA GLY A 365 -13.14 25.37 -1.31
C GLY A 365 -12.26 25.37 -0.06
N VAL A 366 -10.99 25.76 -0.21
CA VAL A 366 -10.15 26.03 0.95
C VAL A 366 -10.77 27.21 1.69
N ARG A 367 -11.15 27.00 2.96
CA ARG A 367 -11.61 28.13 3.79
C ARG A 367 -10.47 29.14 3.87
N GLN A 368 -10.62 30.27 3.16
CA GLN A 368 -9.67 31.36 3.27
C GLN A 368 -9.61 31.82 4.74
N LYS A 369 -8.41 32.07 5.22
CA LYS A 369 -8.12 32.54 6.57
C LYS A 369 -8.71 33.91 6.83
#